data_eb55d1367075bea452f541e3b01a0a85
#
_entry.id   eb55d1367075bea452f541e3b01a0a85
#
_cell.length_a   1.000
_cell.length_b   1.000
_cell.length_c   1.000
_cell.angle_alpha   90.00
_cell.angle_beta   90.00
_cell.angle_gamma   90.00
#
_symmetry.space_group_name_H-M   'P 1'
#
loop_
_entity.id
_entity.type
_entity.pdbx_description
1 polymer ?
#
loop_
_entity_poly.entity_id
_entity_poly.type
_entity_poly.pdbx_seq_one_letter_code
_entity_poly.pdbx_strand_id
1 'polypeptide(L)'
;MLEIAKIVELAKEHATPMYLFDLDELQSRVQAMKEILGEDIRLCYAMKANPFLVDSMKQAVHKFEVCSPGEFAICEREQVAMADI
;
A
#
# COMPACT_ATOMS: atom_id res chain seq x y z
N MET A 1 8.00 0.47 13.18
CA MET A 1 9.14 0.07 12.32
C MET A 1 9.60 -1.32 12.67
N LEU A 2 10.00 -2.11 11.66
CA LEU A 2 10.53 -3.46 11.89
C LEU A 2 11.88 -3.41 12.60
N GLU A 3 12.02 -4.27 13.59
CA GLU A 3 13.28 -4.47 14.30
C GLU A 3 14.29 -5.21 13.41
N ILE A 4 15.58 -4.89 13.57
CA ILE A 4 16.64 -5.55 12.79
C ILE A 4 16.62 -7.07 13.02
N ALA A 5 16.41 -7.52 14.26
CA ALA A 5 16.33 -8.94 14.58
C ALA A 5 15.21 -9.64 13.79
N LYS A 6 14.06 -8.98 13.62
CA LYS A 6 12.93 -9.51 12.84
C LYS A 6 13.26 -9.59 11.37
N ILE A 7 13.95 -8.58 10.84
CA ILE A 7 14.38 -8.57 9.43
C ILE A 7 15.33 -9.74 9.17
N VAL A 8 16.28 -9.98 10.06
CA VAL A 8 17.23 -11.10 9.94
C VAL A 8 16.50 -12.44 10.00
N GLU A 9 15.53 -12.58 10.89
CA GLU A 9 14.71 -13.79 11.01
C GLU A 9 13.96 -14.07 9.72
N LEU A 10 13.30 -13.07 9.16
CA LEU A 10 12.56 -13.19 7.89
C LEU A 10 13.47 -13.52 6.71
N ALA A 11 14.67 -12.93 6.67
CA ALA A 11 15.65 -13.24 5.64
C ALA A 11 16.14 -14.68 5.68
N LYS A 12 16.12 -15.32 6.87
CA LYS A 12 16.45 -16.73 7.01
C LYS A 12 15.31 -17.65 6.62
N GLU A 13 14.06 -17.21 6.84
CA GLU A 13 12.86 -18.00 6.55
C GLU A 13 12.47 -17.98 5.08
N HIS A 14 12.79 -16.91 4.38
CA HIS A 14 12.38 -16.66 3.00
C HIS A 14 13.58 -16.50 2.09
N ALA A 15 13.36 -16.72 0.79
CA ALA A 15 14.41 -16.54 -0.21
C ALA A 15 14.78 -15.05 -0.35
N THR A 16 16.08 -14.77 -0.49
CA THR A 16 16.58 -13.43 -0.80
C THR A 16 17.17 -13.42 -2.21
N PRO A 17 17.12 -12.28 -2.96
CA PRO A 17 16.58 -10.99 -2.53
C PRO A 17 15.06 -10.99 -2.38
N MET A 18 14.53 -10.11 -1.51
CA MET A 18 13.09 -9.98 -1.28
C MET A 18 12.73 -8.53 -0.97
N TYR A 19 11.46 -8.19 -1.19
CA TYR A 19 10.89 -6.95 -0.66
C TYR A 19 10.22 -7.25 0.67
N LEU A 20 10.37 -6.32 1.60
CA LEU A 20 9.78 -6.44 2.93
C LEU A 20 9.01 -5.15 3.23
N PHE A 21 7.73 -5.30 3.55
CA PHE A 21 6.86 -4.16 3.85
C PHE A 21 6.38 -4.22 5.30
N ASP A 22 6.53 -3.10 6.00
CA ASP A 22 5.97 -2.94 7.34
C ASP A 22 4.60 -2.30 7.20
N LEU A 23 3.55 -3.12 7.26
CA LEU A 23 2.18 -2.65 7.04
C LEU A 23 1.66 -1.80 8.20
N ASP A 24 2.12 -2.06 9.42
CA ASP A 24 1.72 -1.24 10.57
C ASP A 24 2.28 0.17 10.44
N GLU A 25 3.53 0.29 10.04
CA GLU A 25 4.16 1.59 9.78
C GLU A 25 3.45 2.32 8.63
N LEU A 26 3.08 1.60 7.58
CA LEU A 26 2.33 2.16 6.45
C LEU A 26 1.01 2.77 6.93
N GLN A 27 0.23 2.03 7.69
CA GLN A 27 -1.06 2.50 8.21
C GLN A 27 -0.88 3.73 9.12
N SER A 28 0.13 3.70 9.98
CA SER A 28 0.43 4.83 10.88
C SER A 28 0.77 6.09 10.10
N ARG A 29 1.57 5.97 9.05
CA ARG A 29 1.95 7.11 8.20
C ARG A 29 0.77 7.70 7.45
N VAL A 30 -0.08 6.84 6.87
CA VAL A 30 -1.28 7.29 6.16
C VAL A 30 -2.23 8.00 7.12
N GLN A 31 -2.42 7.45 8.31
CA GLN A 31 -3.29 8.05 9.32
C GLN A 31 -2.76 9.43 9.75
N ALA A 32 -1.45 9.55 9.96
CA ALA A 32 -0.83 10.83 10.29
C ALA A 32 -1.04 11.88 9.19
N MET A 33 -0.93 11.48 7.92
CA MET A 33 -1.20 12.36 6.79
C MET A 33 -2.65 12.84 6.79
N LYS A 34 -3.61 11.95 7.02
CA LYS A 34 -5.03 12.29 7.07
C LYS A 34 -5.33 13.30 8.18
N GLU A 35 -4.71 13.14 9.33
CA GLU A 35 -4.88 14.05 10.46
C GLU A 35 -4.36 15.45 10.14
N ILE A 36 -3.22 15.54 9.45
CA ILE A 36 -2.63 16.82 9.06
C ILE A 36 -3.46 17.51 7.98
N LEU A 37 -3.92 16.75 6.98
CA LEU A 37 -4.63 17.29 5.82
C LEU A 37 -6.09 17.62 6.10
N GLY A 38 -6.70 16.94 7.06
CA GLY A 38 -8.12 17.12 7.40
C GLY A 38 -9.06 16.35 6.49
N GLU A 39 -10.36 16.44 6.80
CA GLU A 39 -11.39 15.63 6.13
C GLU A 39 -11.73 16.08 4.71
N ASP A 40 -11.39 17.33 4.37
CA ASP A 40 -11.69 17.88 3.04
C ASP A 40 -10.73 17.40 1.95
N ILE A 41 -9.62 16.77 2.34
CA ILE A 41 -8.61 16.26 1.41
C ILE A 41 -8.73 14.75 1.33
N ARG A 42 -8.89 14.24 0.11
CA ARG A 42 -8.92 12.81 -0.16
C ARG A 42 -7.58 12.34 -0.67
N LEU A 43 -7.17 11.16 -0.23
CA LEU A 43 -5.92 10.55 -0.67
C LEU A 43 -6.16 9.64 -1.86
N CYS A 44 -5.30 9.76 -2.86
CA CYS A 44 -5.29 8.89 -4.04
C CYS A 44 -3.95 8.18 -4.12
N TYR A 45 -3.97 6.87 -4.21
CA TYR A 45 -2.75 6.07 -4.32
C TYR A 45 -2.36 5.85 -5.77
N ALA A 46 -1.24 6.45 -6.17
CA ALA A 46 -0.64 6.23 -7.50
C ALA A 46 0.22 4.97 -7.44
N MET A 47 -0.31 3.86 -7.90
CA MET A 47 0.28 2.53 -7.70
C MET A 47 1.40 2.16 -8.66
N LYS A 48 1.71 2.99 -9.63
CA LYS A 48 2.70 2.67 -10.67
C LYS A 48 4.09 2.32 -10.13
N ALA A 49 4.48 2.93 -9.01
CA ALA A 49 5.78 2.68 -8.41
C ALA A 49 5.79 1.47 -7.48
N ASN A 50 4.63 1.10 -6.93
CA ASN A 50 4.54 0.00 -5.98
C ASN A 50 3.14 -0.64 -6.01
N PRO A 51 2.89 -1.57 -6.94
CA PRO A 51 1.58 -2.24 -7.02
C PRO A 51 1.37 -3.29 -5.94
N PHE A 52 2.41 -3.64 -5.18
CA PHE A 52 2.32 -4.69 -4.16
C PHE A 52 1.45 -4.30 -2.97
N LEU A 53 1.26 -3.01 -2.73
CA LEU A 53 0.54 -2.51 -1.56
C LEU A 53 -0.93 -2.20 -1.81
N VAL A 54 -1.47 -2.51 -2.99
CA VAL A 54 -2.86 -2.17 -3.35
C VAL A 54 -3.85 -2.71 -2.32
N ASP A 55 -3.75 -3.97 -1.96
CA ASP A 55 -4.65 -4.56 -0.98
C ASP A 55 -4.57 -3.86 0.38
N SER A 56 -3.35 -3.60 0.85
CA SER A 56 -3.14 -2.91 2.13
C SER A 56 -3.63 -1.47 2.11
N MET A 57 -3.63 -0.82 0.95
CA MET A 57 -4.05 0.57 0.81
C MET A 57 -5.55 0.75 0.66
N LYS A 58 -6.32 -0.31 0.39
CA LYS A 58 -7.77 -0.22 0.14
C LYS A 58 -8.53 0.48 1.26
N GLN A 59 -8.13 0.26 2.50
CA GLN A 59 -8.79 0.87 3.66
C GLN A 59 -8.10 2.14 4.15
N ALA A 60 -6.94 2.46 3.56
CA ALA A 60 -6.15 3.61 3.98
C ALA A 60 -6.41 4.83 3.10
N VAL A 61 -6.66 4.64 1.81
CA VAL A 61 -6.88 5.74 0.86
C VAL A 61 -8.29 5.71 0.28
N HIS A 62 -8.69 6.83 -0.33
CA HIS A 62 -10.02 6.99 -0.91
C HIS A 62 -10.09 6.52 -2.36
N LYS A 63 -9.02 6.69 -3.10
CA LYS A 63 -8.97 6.45 -4.54
C LYS A 63 -7.66 5.80 -4.95
N PHE A 64 -7.69 5.19 -6.13
CA PHE A 64 -6.51 4.60 -6.79
C PHE A 64 -6.35 5.21 -8.17
N GLU A 65 -5.12 5.59 -8.52
CA GLU A 65 -4.79 6.03 -9.86
C GLU A 65 -4.12 4.88 -10.60
N VAL A 66 -4.67 4.52 -11.77
CA VAL A 66 -4.07 3.52 -12.64
C VAL A 66 -3.61 4.20 -13.93
N CYS A 67 -2.45 3.78 -14.45
CA CYS A 67 -1.84 4.33 -15.64
C CYS A 67 -1.80 3.34 -16.81
N SER A 68 -2.29 2.11 -16.62
CA SER A 68 -2.23 1.06 -17.64
C SER A 68 -3.33 0.03 -17.42
N PRO A 69 -3.69 -0.75 -18.48
CA PRO A 69 -4.61 -1.88 -18.32
C PRO A 69 -4.13 -2.90 -17.30
N GLY A 70 -2.80 -3.12 -17.20
CA GLY A 70 -2.24 -4.03 -16.22
C GLY A 70 -2.47 -3.57 -14.78
N GLU A 71 -2.32 -2.29 -14.50
CA GLU A 71 -2.61 -1.73 -13.17
C GLU A 71 -4.09 -1.83 -12.85
N PHE A 72 -4.94 -1.57 -13.83
CA PHE A 72 -6.39 -1.73 -13.66
C PHE A 72 -6.72 -3.19 -13.29
N ALA A 73 -6.11 -4.16 -13.98
CA ALA A 73 -6.31 -5.58 -13.71
C ALA A 73 -5.87 -5.95 -12.28
N ILE A 74 -4.80 -5.34 -11.77
CA ILE A 74 -4.37 -5.53 -10.38
C ILE A 74 -5.44 -5.04 -9.42
N CYS A 75 -6.01 -3.87 -9.66
CA CYS A 75 -7.09 -3.32 -8.84
C CYS A 75 -8.31 -4.25 -8.85
N GLU A 76 -8.68 -4.79 -10.01
CA GLU A 76 -9.78 -5.74 -10.10
C GLU A 76 -9.51 -7.01 -9.28
N ARG A 77 -8.32 -7.57 -9.43
CA ARG A 77 -7.92 -8.79 -8.70
C ARG A 77 -7.94 -8.57 -7.18
N GLU A 78 -7.50 -7.40 -6.74
CA GLU A 78 -7.50 -7.05 -5.32
C GLU A 78 -8.84 -6.51 -4.83
N GLN A 79 -9.87 -6.55 -5.69
CA GLN A 79 -11.25 -6.20 -5.33
C GLN A 79 -11.43 -4.73 -4.92
N VAL A 80 -10.70 -3.84 -5.58
CA VAL A 80 -10.92 -2.40 -5.43
C VAL A 80 -12.23 -2.05 -6.15
N ALA A 81 -13.12 -1.31 -5.48
CA ALA A 81 -14.38 -0.90 -6.09
C ALA A 81 -14.12 0.00 -7.31
N MET A 82 -14.86 -0.24 -8.40
CA MET A 82 -14.71 0.51 -9.64
C MET A 82 -14.83 2.03 -9.41
N ALA A 83 -15.72 2.45 -8.51
CA ALA A 83 -15.92 3.86 -8.20
C ALA A 83 -14.69 4.51 -7.55
N ASP A 84 -13.75 3.72 -7.05
CA ASP A 84 -12.54 4.20 -6.36
C ASP A 84 -11.30 4.19 -7.26
N ILE A 85 -11.47 3.79 -8.51
CA ILE A 85 -10.38 3.76 -9.48
C ILE A 85 -10.44 4.97 -10.41
#